data_87e9305769a38371d7a46d4aab555d48
#
_entry.id   87e9305769a38371d7a46d4aab555d48
#
_cell.length_a   1.000
_cell.length_b   1.000
_cell.length_c   1.000
_cell.angle_alpha   90.00
_cell.angle_beta   90.00
_cell.angle_gamma   90.00
#
_symmetry.space_group_name_H-M   'P 1'
#
loop_
_entity.id
_entity.type
_entity.pdbx_description
1 polymer ?
#
loop_
_entity_poly.entity_id
_entity_poly.type
_entity_poly.pdbx_seq_one_letter_code
_entity_poly.pdbx_strand_id
1 'polypeptide(L)'
;DYIDPMFHTQVIGTKSRNLDTFFTGEDITRSLLAKNSADCEIAVMEGVMGFYDGVAGTTTLASAYDLARVTDTPVILIVNSKGMSVSLAAYIKGFLEYKKDSHIKGVIFNQISPMLYPRMKKLVEEELGIKVLGYVPRVEDCVIESRHLGLILPEEIPELKGRLLKLAEVLENSLEIEEILKLANEAPVLEYPLLEKTDERSLCQPAGTSAIAEKVKREVDALTEMSQVYTWKSPRKLRIGLAKDEAFCFFYEDNLDLLRSMGAELVAFSPVHDGH
;
A
#
# COMPACT_ATOMS: atom_id res chain seq x y z
N ASP A 1 -2.14 6.34 -4.02
CA ASP A 1 -2.57 5.75 -5.28
C ASP A 1 -4.06 5.43 -5.24
N TYR A 2 -4.77 5.56 -6.37
CA TYR A 2 -6.22 5.29 -6.47
C TYR A 2 -6.50 4.06 -7.34
N ILE A 3 -5.63 3.77 -8.30
CA ILE A 3 -5.87 2.76 -9.33
C ILE A 3 -5.61 1.36 -8.78
N ASP A 4 -4.52 1.14 -8.06
CA ASP A 4 -4.17 -0.17 -7.51
C ASP A 4 -5.25 -0.71 -6.56
N PRO A 5 -5.81 0.08 -5.61
CA PRO A 5 -6.97 -0.34 -4.82
C PRO A 5 -8.20 -0.72 -5.65
N MET A 6 -8.41 -0.08 -6.80
CA MET A 6 -9.51 -0.46 -7.70
C MET A 6 -9.27 -1.85 -8.32
N PHE A 7 -8.02 -2.14 -8.76
CA PHE A 7 -7.66 -3.49 -9.23
C PHE A 7 -7.93 -4.54 -8.16
N HIS A 8 -7.45 -4.33 -6.95
CA HIS A 8 -7.63 -5.29 -5.86
C HIS A 8 -9.10 -5.51 -5.52
N THR A 9 -9.89 -4.44 -5.48
CA THR A 9 -11.32 -4.54 -5.16
C THR A 9 -12.12 -5.18 -6.27
N GLN A 10 -11.93 -4.76 -7.53
CA GLN A 10 -12.76 -5.22 -8.65
C GLN A 10 -12.37 -6.61 -9.15
N VAL A 11 -11.07 -6.90 -9.20
CA VAL A 11 -10.57 -8.13 -9.80
C VAL A 11 -10.52 -9.27 -8.80
N ILE A 12 -10.00 -9.02 -7.61
CA ILE A 12 -9.81 -10.02 -6.56
C ILE A 12 -11.03 -10.08 -5.64
N GLY A 13 -11.81 -9.01 -5.56
CA GLY A 13 -12.97 -8.90 -4.68
C GLY A 13 -12.59 -8.71 -3.21
N THR A 14 -11.36 -8.26 -2.94
CA THR A 14 -10.86 -8.03 -1.59
C THR A 14 -11.07 -6.59 -1.15
N LYS A 15 -11.22 -6.38 0.16
CA LYS A 15 -11.25 -5.03 0.75
C LYS A 15 -9.88 -4.38 0.55
N SER A 16 -9.86 -3.23 -0.11
CA SER A 16 -8.63 -2.49 -0.36
C SER A 16 -8.72 -1.08 0.24
N ARG A 17 -7.61 -0.62 0.84
CA ARG A 17 -7.50 0.67 1.53
C ARG A 17 -6.12 1.27 1.30
N ASN A 18 -6.03 2.59 1.41
CA ASN A 18 -4.77 3.30 1.35
C ASN A 18 -4.19 3.52 2.75
N LEU A 19 -2.88 3.36 2.89
CA LEU A 19 -2.11 3.75 4.05
C LEU A 19 -0.97 4.65 3.61
N ASP A 20 -0.83 5.82 4.22
CA ASP A 20 0.18 6.79 3.82
C ASP A 20 0.64 7.61 5.04
N THR A 21 1.88 7.38 5.46
CA THR A 21 2.50 8.08 6.59
C THR A 21 2.81 9.56 6.29
N PHE A 22 2.67 10.00 5.03
CA PHE A 22 2.76 11.41 4.66
C PHE A 22 1.52 12.21 5.10
N PHE A 23 0.32 11.62 4.91
CA PHE A 23 -0.95 12.29 5.25
C PHE A 23 -1.40 12.02 6.67
N THR A 24 -1.01 10.87 7.24
CA THR A 24 -1.43 10.46 8.58
C THR A 24 -0.21 10.22 9.48
N GLY A 25 -0.30 10.67 10.73
CA GLY A 25 0.71 10.33 11.73
C GLY A 25 0.76 8.83 12.03
N GLU A 26 1.81 8.38 12.72
CA GLU A 26 2.05 6.97 13.02
C GLU A 26 0.86 6.30 13.70
N ASP A 27 0.26 6.93 14.72
CA ASP A 27 -0.86 6.35 15.49
C ASP A 27 -2.13 6.19 14.64
N ILE A 28 -2.41 7.16 13.76
CA ILE A 28 -3.55 7.08 12.83
C ILE A 28 -3.31 5.99 11.80
N THR A 29 -2.11 5.91 11.23
CA THR A 29 -1.74 4.87 10.27
C THR A 29 -1.94 3.47 10.88
N ARG A 30 -1.45 3.26 12.10
CA ARG A 30 -1.65 2.02 12.86
C ARG A 30 -3.12 1.71 13.09
N SER A 31 -3.88 2.71 13.55
CA SER A 31 -5.32 2.56 13.81
C SER A 31 -6.12 2.23 12.56
N LEU A 32 -5.78 2.84 11.41
CA LEU A 32 -6.40 2.52 10.13
C LEU A 32 -6.08 1.09 9.68
N LEU A 33 -4.82 0.65 9.85
CA LEU A 33 -4.45 -0.74 9.55
C LEU A 33 -5.24 -1.70 10.43
N ALA A 34 -5.25 -1.51 11.76
CA ALA A 34 -5.97 -2.37 12.70
C ALA A 34 -7.48 -2.41 12.40
N LYS A 35 -8.10 -1.25 12.17
CA LYS A 35 -9.52 -1.14 11.81
C LYS A 35 -9.85 -1.91 10.53
N ASN A 36 -9.02 -1.74 9.50
CA ASN A 36 -9.33 -2.29 8.19
C ASN A 36 -8.96 -3.77 8.03
N SER A 37 -8.09 -4.30 8.90
CA SER A 37 -7.71 -5.73 8.92
C SER A 37 -8.44 -6.57 9.98
N ALA A 38 -9.30 -5.96 10.80
CA ALA A 38 -9.95 -6.66 11.93
C ALA A 38 -10.76 -7.91 11.54
N ASP A 39 -11.30 -7.93 10.35
CA ASP A 39 -12.14 -9.03 9.79
C ASP A 39 -11.36 -9.89 8.78
N CYS A 40 -10.05 -9.71 8.66
CA CYS A 40 -9.22 -10.41 7.68
C CYS A 40 -8.33 -11.44 8.37
N GLU A 41 -8.15 -12.60 7.74
CA GLU A 41 -7.17 -13.59 8.20
C GLU A 41 -5.73 -13.11 7.92
N ILE A 42 -5.55 -12.34 6.84
CA ILE A 42 -4.28 -11.79 6.42
C ILE A 42 -4.47 -10.42 5.78
N ALA A 43 -3.57 -9.49 6.07
CA ALA A 43 -3.46 -8.19 5.39
C ALA A 43 -2.18 -8.15 4.56
N VAL A 44 -2.30 -7.71 3.31
CA VAL A 44 -1.15 -7.53 2.41
C VAL A 44 -1.03 -6.06 2.05
N MET A 45 0.14 -5.47 2.29
CA MET A 45 0.44 -4.10 1.90
C MET A 45 1.35 -4.10 0.68
N GLU A 46 0.98 -3.34 -0.34
CA GLU A 46 1.78 -3.12 -1.54
C GLU A 46 2.59 -1.83 -1.42
N GLY A 47 3.91 -1.92 -1.61
CA GLY A 47 4.79 -0.76 -1.74
C GLY A 47 4.83 -0.29 -3.20
N VAL A 48 4.38 0.92 -3.46
CA VAL A 48 4.15 1.44 -4.82
C VAL A 48 5.42 1.89 -5.54
N MET A 49 6.42 2.34 -4.78
CA MET A 49 7.69 2.85 -5.31
C MET A 49 8.87 1.99 -4.85
N GLY A 50 10.11 2.44 -5.11
CA GLY A 50 11.26 1.80 -4.51
C GLY A 50 11.15 1.76 -2.98
N PHE A 51 11.56 0.66 -2.39
CA PHE A 51 11.32 0.38 -0.97
C PHE A 51 11.75 1.51 -0.02
N TYR A 52 12.86 2.18 -0.32
CA TYR A 52 13.39 3.29 0.46
C TYR A 52 13.08 4.68 -0.12
N ASP A 53 12.35 4.74 -1.25
CA ASP A 53 12.09 6.00 -1.95
C ASP A 53 10.91 6.72 -1.28
N GLY A 54 11.21 7.78 -0.57
CA GLY A 54 10.22 8.59 0.13
C GLY A 54 10.13 10.01 -0.41
N VAL A 55 9.72 10.93 0.42
CA VAL A 55 9.46 12.33 0.05
C VAL A 55 10.63 12.96 -0.68
N ALA A 56 10.33 13.62 -1.79
CA ALA A 56 11.29 14.31 -2.67
C ALA A 56 12.38 13.41 -3.27
N GLY A 57 12.28 12.07 -3.16
CA GLY A 57 13.26 11.13 -3.70
C GLY A 57 14.64 11.15 -3.02
N THR A 58 14.76 11.84 -1.89
CA THR A 58 16.04 12.03 -1.17
C THR A 58 15.96 11.60 0.30
N THR A 59 14.81 11.19 0.76
CA THR A 59 14.58 10.72 2.14
C THR A 59 13.86 9.37 2.13
N THR A 60 13.87 8.67 3.26
CA THR A 60 13.07 7.45 3.45
C THR A 60 11.72 7.73 4.13
N LEU A 61 11.39 8.99 4.37
CA LEU A 61 10.13 9.40 5.00
C LEU A 61 8.96 9.12 4.04
N ALA A 62 7.89 8.57 4.56
CA ALA A 62 6.70 8.16 3.82
C ALA A 62 6.98 7.17 2.65
N SER A 63 8.06 6.40 2.75
CA SER A 63 8.33 5.27 1.85
C SER A 63 7.65 3.98 2.33
N ALA A 64 7.70 2.93 1.51
CA ALA A 64 7.27 1.60 1.92
C ALA A 64 8.05 1.07 3.15
N TYR A 65 9.36 1.40 3.26
CA TYR A 65 10.15 1.14 4.45
C TYR A 65 9.60 1.85 5.68
N ASP A 66 9.27 3.14 5.58
CA ASP A 66 8.75 3.92 6.69
C ASP A 66 7.40 3.36 7.17
N LEU A 67 6.53 2.99 6.23
CA LEU A 67 5.26 2.34 6.54
C LEU A 67 5.47 0.99 7.25
N ALA A 68 6.37 0.14 6.76
CA ALA A 68 6.68 -1.15 7.39
C ALA A 68 7.23 -0.97 8.81
N ARG A 69 8.10 0.03 9.04
CA ARG A 69 8.63 0.40 10.35
C ARG A 69 7.53 0.87 11.30
N VAL A 70 6.66 1.77 10.83
CA VAL A 70 5.55 2.31 11.62
C VAL A 70 4.56 1.24 12.04
N THR A 71 4.29 0.28 11.18
CA THR A 71 3.33 -0.79 11.43
C THR A 71 3.96 -2.09 11.95
N ASP A 72 5.29 -2.12 12.11
CA ASP A 72 6.07 -3.31 12.49
C ASP A 72 5.78 -4.54 11.61
N THR A 73 5.60 -4.30 10.32
CA THR A 73 5.18 -5.32 9.36
C THR A 73 6.38 -6.02 8.72
N PRO A 74 6.43 -7.36 8.68
CA PRO A 74 7.46 -8.08 7.96
C PRO A 74 7.36 -7.82 6.45
N VAL A 75 8.51 -7.63 5.82
CA VAL A 75 8.62 -7.24 4.40
C VAL A 75 9.15 -8.39 3.56
N ILE A 76 8.51 -8.62 2.43
CA ILE A 76 9.02 -9.46 1.33
C ILE A 76 9.50 -8.52 0.23
N LEU A 77 10.80 -8.51 -0.02
CA LEU A 77 11.40 -7.67 -1.06
C LEU A 77 11.30 -8.36 -2.42
N ILE A 78 10.60 -7.76 -3.37
CA ILE A 78 10.55 -8.23 -4.75
C ILE A 78 11.65 -7.55 -5.54
N VAL A 79 12.62 -8.32 -6.04
CA VAL A 79 13.79 -7.79 -6.76
C VAL A 79 13.74 -8.13 -8.24
N ASN A 80 13.94 -7.12 -9.09
CA ASN A 80 14.09 -7.37 -10.52
C ASN A 80 15.44 -8.04 -10.79
N SER A 81 15.39 -9.32 -11.17
CA SER A 81 16.57 -10.17 -11.38
C SER A 81 16.97 -10.30 -12.86
N LYS A 82 16.30 -9.55 -13.75
CA LYS A 82 16.55 -9.61 -15.19
C LYS A 82 18.01 -9.27 -15.53
N GLY A 83 18.71 -10.23 -16.15
CA GLY A 83 20.09 -10.05 -16.60
C GLY A 83 21.12 -10.01 -15.45
N MET A 84 20.73 -10.36 -14.24
CA MET A 84 21.63 -10.43 -13.08
C MET A 84 22.05 -11.88 -12.79
N SER A 85 23.23 -12.04 -12.20
CA SER A 85 23.74 -13.27 -11.59
C SER A 85 24.29 -12.95 -10.19
N VAL A 86 25.56 -13.15 -9.92
CA VAL A 86 26.15 -12.86 -8.58
C VAL A 86 25.90 -11.42 -8.11
N SER A 87 25.82 -10.45 -9.02
CA SER A 87 25.48 -9.04 -8.68
C SER A 87 24.11 -8.91 -7.99
N LEU A 88 23.20 -9.88 -8.16
CA LEU A 88 21.92 -9.91 -7.46
C LEU A 88 22.11 -10.00 -5.94
N ALA A 89 23.08 -10.81 -5.47
CA ALA A 89 23.40 -10.91 -4.05
C ALA A 89 23.89 -9.57 -3.48
N ALA A 90 24.78 -8.87 -4.21
CA ALA A 90 25.26 -7.55 -3.80
C ALA A 90 24.11 -6.51 -3.76
N TYR A 91 23.18 -6.56 -4.73
CA TYR A 91 22.02 -5.70 -4.77
C TYR A 91 21.09 -5.94 -3.57
N ILE A 92 20.76 -7.20 -3.28
CA ILE A 92 19.95 -7.57 -2.12
C ILE A 92 20.63 -7.17 -0.81
N LYS A 93 21.94 -7.44 -0.69
CA LYS A 93 22.73 -7.06 0.48
C LYS A 93 22.64 -5.56 0.75
N GLY A 94 22.66 -4.73 -0.30
CA GLY A 94 22.49 -3.30 -0.16
C GLY A 94 21.16 -2.93 0.51
N PHE A 95 20.05 -3.58 0.14
CA PHE A 95 18.76 -3.36 0.79
C PHE A 95 18.75 -3.82 2.26
N LEU A 96 19.35 -4.96 2.56
CA LEU A 96 19.39 -5.52 3.93
C LEU A 96 20.23 -4.66 4.89
N GLU A 97 21.31 -4.05 4.38
CA GLU A 97 22.29 -3.32 5.21
C GLU A 97 22.03 -1.79 5.23
N TYR A 98 21.30 -1.24 4.29
CA TYR A 98 21.06 0.20 4.22
C TYR A 98 20.32 0.74 5.45
N LYS A 99 19.35 -0.02 5.95
CA LYS A 99 18.66 0.24 7.23
C LYS A 99 18.58 -1.06 8.03
N LYS A 100 19.02 -1.03 9.29
CA LYS A 100 19.04 -2.22 10.17
C LYS A 100 17.63 -2.68 10.57
N ASP A 101 16.68 -1.75 10.58
CA ASP A 101 15.27 -1.91 10.92
C ASP A 101 14.39 -2.00 9.67
N SER A 102 14.91 -2.55 8.58
CA SER A 102 14.20 -2.66 7.30
C SER A 102 13.01 -3.61 7.31
N HIS A 103 12.90 -4.46 8.32
CA HIS A 103 11.89 -5.53 8.44
C HIS A 103 11.86 -6.52 7.25
N ILE A 104 12.87 -6.51 6.38
CA ILE A 104 12.98 -7.47 5.27
C ILE A 104 13.25 -8.86 5.84
N LYS A 105 12.33 -9.81 5.62
CA LYS A 105 12.36 -11.18 6.10
C LYS A 105 12.46 -12.22 5.00
N GLY A 106 12.18 -11.83 3.76
CA GLY A 106 12.26 -12.70 2.60
C GLY A 106 12.42 -11.93 1.30
N VAL A 107 12.80 -12.64 0.25
CA VAL A 107 13.03 -12.08 -1.08
C VAL A 107 12.32 -12.94 -2.14
N ILE A 108 11.73 -12.31 -3.14
CA ILE A 108 11.22 -12.97 -4.35
C ILE A 108 12.01 -12.44 -5.55
N PHE A 109 12.48 -13.33 -6.41
CA PHE A 109 13.19 -12.96 -7.63
C PHE A 109 12.21 -12.77 -8.78
N ASN A 110 12.04 -11.54 -9.25
CA ASN A 110 11.20 -11.24 -10.41
C ASN A 110 12.02 -11.27 -11.70
N GLN A 111 11.44 -11.83 -12.77
CA GLN A 111 12.03 -11.97 -14.12
C GLN A 111 13.32 -12.81 -14.17
N ILE A 112 13.45 -13.83 -13.35
CA ILE A 112 14.55 -14.80 -13.42
C ILE A 112 14.09 -16.06 -14.19
N SER A 113 15.05 -16.70 -14.88
CA SER A 113 14.73 -17.97 -15.53
C SER A 113 14.66 -19.13 -14.53
N PRO A 114 13.76 -20.12 -14.74
CA PRO A 114 13.67 -21.30 -13.89
C PRO A 114 15.01 -22.05 -13.74
N MET A 115 15.83 -22.07 -14.80
CA MET A 115 17.13 -22.74 -14.81
C MET A 115 18.16 -22.05 -13.91
N LEU A 116 18.13 -20.72 -13.80
CA LEU A 116 19.06 -19.95 -12.97
C LEU A 116 18.62 -19.86 -11.50
N TYR A 117 17.32 -19.91 -11.26
CA TYR A 117 16.72 -19.73 -9.94
C TYR A 117 17.34 -20.60 -8.83
N PRO A 118 17.49 -21.93 -8.96
CA PRO A 118 17.99 -22.76 -7.86
C PRO A 118 19.42 -22.39 -7.43
N ARG A 119 20.27 -21.98 -8.38
CA ARG A 119 21.64 -21.55 -8.09
C ARG A 119 21.67 -20.22 -7.37
N MET A 120 20.82 -19.29 -7.82
CA MET A 120 20.74 -17.96 -7.20
C MET A 120 20.10 -18.01 -5.82
N LYS A 121 19.06 -18.85 -5.64
CA LYS A 121 18.46 -19.10 -4.33
C LYS A 121 19.52 -19.58 -3.36
N LYS A 122 20.25 -20.64 -3.70
CA LYS A 122 21.31 -21.18 -2.86
C LYS A 122 22.37 -20.13 -2.49
N LEU A 123 22.85 -19.38 -3.48
CA LEU A 123 23.85 -18.32 -3.28
C LEU A 123 23.36 -17.26 -2.27
N VAL A 124 22.16 -16.75 -2.47
CA VAL A 124 21.59 -15.66 -1.64
C VAL A 124 21.31 -16.14 -0.23
N GLU A 125 20.75 -17.34 -0.07
CA GLU A 125 20.47 -17.91 1.25
C GLU A 125 21.77 -18.21 2.03
N GLU A 126 22.81 -18.77 1.38
CA GLU A 126 24.08 -19.10 2.02
C GLU A 126 24.91 -17.85 2.36
N GLU A 127 24.96 -16.84 1.49
CA GLU A 127 25.80 -15.67 1.69
C GLU A 127 25.14 -14.58 2.54
N LEU A 128 23.81 -14.42 2.44
CA LEU A 128 23.10 -13.31 3.09
C LEU A 128 22.23 -13.75 4.26
N GLY A 129 21.98 -15.04 4.43
CA GLY A 129 21.14 -15.57 5.51
C GLY A 129 19.67 -15.15 5.42
N ILE A 130 19.20 -14.73 4.23
CA ILE A 130 17.82 -14.31 3.98
C ILE A 130 17.09 -15.39 3.17
N LYS A 131 15.85 -15.70 3.54
CA LYS A 131 15.02 -16.66 2.78
C LYS A 131 14.66 -16.15 1.39
N VAL A 132 14.77 -17.01 0.38
CA VAL A 132 14.25 -16.75 -0.96
C VAL A 132 12.92 -17.49 -1.13
N LEU A 133 11.84 -16.74 -1.12
CA LEU A 133 10.45 -17.23 -1.07
C LEU A 133 9.86 -17.58 -2.46
N GLY A 134 10.72 -17.69 -3.44
CA GLY A 134 10.32 -18.09 -4.78
C GLY A 134 10.78 -17.12 -5.86
N TYR A 135 10.22 -17.31 -7.03
CA TYR A 135 10.53 -16.49 -8.21
C TYR A 135 9.32 -16.30 -9.12
N VAL A 136 9.36 -15.26 -9.91
CA VAL A 136 8.40 -15.02 -10.98
C VAL A 136 9.16 -15.05 -12.31
N PRO A 137 8.87 -16.01 -13.21
CA PRO A 137 9.44 -16.02 -14.56
C PRO A 137 8.84 -14.88 -15.39
N ARG A 138 9.39 -14.63 -16.57
CA ARG A 138 8.75 -13.71 -17.51
C ARG A 138 7.46 -14.33 -18.07
N VAL A 139 6.32 -13.69 -17.82
CA VAL A 139 4.99 -14.10 -18.30
C VAL A 139 4.49 -13.08 -19.31
N GLU A 140 4.74 -13.31 -20.60
CA GLU A 140 4.45 -12.32 -21.65
C GLU A 140 2.96 -12.00 -21.79
N ASP A 141 2.09 -13.00 -21.62
CA ASP A 141 0.64 -12.84 -21.74
C ASP A 141 0.01 -12.07 -20.58
N CYS A 142 0.76 -11.83 -19.49
CA CYS A 142 0.28 -11.14 -18.29
C CYS A 142 0.83 -9.71 -18.18
N VAL A 143 1.45 -9.18 -19.23
CA VAL A 143 1.91 -7.79 -19.23
C VAL A 143 0.72 -6.85 -19.33
N ILE A 144 0.58 -5.96 -18.34
CA ILE A 144 -0.39 -4.87 -18.33
C ILE A 144 0.36 -3.61 -18.79
N GLU A 145 -0.17 -2.95 -19.82
CA GLU A 145 0.40 -1.71 -20.30
C GLU A 145 0.16 -0.58 -19.31
N SER A 146 1.17 0.28 -19.12
CA SER A 146 1.04 1.47 -18.29
C SER A 146 0.77 2.71 -19.15
N ARG A 147 -0.05 3.64 -18.64
CA ARG A 147 -0.23 4.99 -19.21
C ARG A 147 0.72 5.98 -18.54
N HIS A 148 0.84 7.18 -19.13
CA HIS A 148 1.68 8.26 -18.59
C HIS A 148 1.34 8.68 -17.14
N LEU A 149 0.13 8.41 -16.65
CA LEU A 149 -0.34 8.76 -15.31
C LEU A 149 -0.74 7.55 -14.46
N GLY A 150 -0.28 6.35 -14.79
CA GLY A 150 -0.58 5.14 -14.04
C GLY A 150 -1.05 3.98 -14.92
N LEU A 151 -1.63 2.95 -14.28
CA LEU A 151 -2.20 1.80 -14.98
C LEU A 151 -3.47 2.18 -15.75
N ILE A 152 -3.78 1.41 -16.77
CA ILE A 152 -5.10 1.45 -17.44
C ILE A 152 -6.15 0.98 -16.43
N LEU A 153 -7.37 1.54 -16.46
CA LEU A 153 -8.43 1.10 -15.56
C LEU A 153 -8.78 -0.37 -15.80
N PRO A 154 -9.16 -1.12 -14.74
CA PRO A 154 -9.47 -2.55 -14.86
C PRO A 154 -10.50 -2.87 -15.94
N GLU A 155 -11.51 -2.01 -16.14
CA GLU A 155 -12.56 -2.17 -17.12
C GLU A 155 -12.07 -2.02 -18.56
N GLU A 156 -10.95 -1.37 -18.76
CA GLU A 156 -10.36 -1.12 -20.09
C GLU A 156 -9.46 -2.26 -20.58
N ILE A 157 -9.14 -3.23 -19.71
CA ILE A 157 -8.24 -4.34 -20.04
C ILE A 157 -9.05 -5.56 -20.49
N PRO A 158 -8.96 -5.93 -21.77
CA PRO A 158 -9.63 -7.14 -22.25
C PRO A 158 -9.13 -8.40 -21.52
N GLU A 159 -10.07 -9.26 -21.12
CA GLU A 159 -9.77 -10.55 -20.49
C GLU A 159 -8.88 -10.47 -19.25
N LEU A 160 -8.88 -9.32 -18.52
CA LEU A 160 -8.04 -9.10 -17.36
C LEU A 160 -8.11 -10.26 -16.35
N LYS A 161 -9.32 -10.73 -16.03
CA LYS A 161 -9.51 -11.84 -15.08
C LYS A 161 -8.84 -13.13 -15.55
N GLY A 162 -8.92 -13.44 -16.83
CA GLY A 162 -8.26 -14.62 -17.41
C GLY A 162 -6.73 -14.52 -17.34
N ARG A 163 -6.18 -13.33 -17.63
CA ARG A 163 -4.73 -13.08 -17.51
C ARG A 163 -4.26 -13.22 -16.07
N LEU A 164 -5.02 -12.70 -15.10
CA LEU A 164 -4.66 -12.78 -13.69
C LEU A 164 -4.78 -14.21 -13.15
N LEU A 165 -5.77 -15.00 -13.57
CA LEU A 165 -5.85 -16.42 -13.21
C LEU A 165 -4.64 -17.20 -13.74
N LYS A 166 -4.23 -16.93 -14.98
CA LYS A 166 -3.01 -17.53 -15.54
C LYS A 166 -1.76 -17.14 -14.75
N LEU A 167 -1.66 -15.87 -14.34
CA LEU A 167 -0.57 -15.42 -13.48
C LEU A 167 -0.61 -16.14 -12.13
N ALA A 168 -1.78 -16.30 -11.52
CA ALA A 168 -1.96 -16.99 -10.24
C ALA A 168 -1.45 -18.44 -10.32
N GLU A 169 -1.78 -19.18 -11.39
CA GLU A 169 -1.26 -20.54 -11.62
C GLU A 169 0.28 -20.57 -11.69
N VAL A 170 0.88 -19.58 -12.33
CA VAL A 170 2.35 -19.46 -12.38
C VAL A 170 2.92 -19.22 -11.00
N LEU A 171 2.30 -18.32 -10.22
CA LEU A 171 2.74 -17.97 -8.87
C LEU A 171 2.59 -19.13 -7.89
N GLU A 172 1.48 -19.88 -7.94
CA GLU A 172 1.29 -21.09 -7.13
C GLU A 172 2.41 -22.14 -7.35
N ASN A 173 2.92 -22.25 -8.58
CA ASN A 173 3.98 -23.20 -8.92
C ASN A 173 5.40 -22.67 -8.67
N SER A 174 5.58 -21.39 -8.43
CA SER A 174 6.90 -20.75 -8.36
C SER A 174 7.19 -20.02 -7.06
N LEU A 175 6.17 -19.76 -6.24
CA LEU A 175 6.31 -19.16 -4.91
C LEU A 175 6.15 -20.20 -3.80
N GLU A 176 6.85 -20.01 -2.72
CA GLU A 176 6.75 -20.81 -1.50
C GLU A 176 5.61 -20.26 -0.60
N ILE A 177 4.37 -20.45 -1.05
CA ILE A 177 3.16 -19.85 -0.42
C ILE A 177 3.08 -20.21 1.07
N GLU A 178 3.37 -21.45 1.46
CA GLU A 178 3.37 -21.90 2.86
C GLU A 178 4.37 -21.09 3.72
N GLU A 179 5.56 -20.80 3.21
CA GLU A 179 6.56 -20.00 3.92
C GLU A 179 6.17 -18.51 3.97
N ILE A 180 5.47 -18.00 2.94
CA ILE A 180 4.91 -16.65 2.94
C ILE A 180 3.81 -16.53 4.01
N LEU A 181 2.89 -17.48 4.09
CA LEU A 181 1.83 -17.51 5.10
C LEU A 181 2.41 -17.65 6.51
N LYS A 182 3.46 -18.47 6.68
CA LYS A 182 4.17 -18.59 7.94
C LYS A 182 4.79 -17.28 8.37
N LEU A 183 5.45 -16.57 7.44
CA LEU A 183 6.00 -15.25 7.71
C LEU A 183 4.92 -14.25 8.11
N ALA A 184 3.76 -14.28 7.46
CA ALA A 184 2.63 -13.43 7.83
C ALA A 184 2.11 -13.73 9.23
N ASN A 185 2.07 -15.01 9.63
CA ASN A 185 1.66 -15.42 10.99
C ASN A 185 2.68 -15.06 12.08
N GLU A 186 3.93 -14.77 11.72
CA GLU A 186 4.96 -14.28 12.63
C GLU A 186 4.89 -12.75 12.83
N ALA A 187 4.01 -12.05 12.08
CA ALA A 187 3.82 -10.61 12.27
C ALA A 187 3.28 -10.30 13.67
N PRO A 188 3.70 -9.19 14.28
CA PRO A 188 3.19 -8.77 15.58
C PRO A 188 1.67 -8.59 15.57
N VAL A 189 1.03 -8.88 16.68
CA VAL A 189 -0.40 -8.62 16.86
C VAL A 189 -0.64 -7.12 16.86
N LEU A 190 -1.59 -6.66 16.04
CA LEU A 190 -1.96 -5.25 15.96
C LEU A 190 -2.86 -4.87 17.15
N GLU A 191 -2.25 -4.65 18.32
CA GLU A 191 -2.93 -4.12 19.51
C GLU A 191 -2.91 -2.58 19.49
N TYR A 192 -3.57 -1.97 18.52
CA TYR A 192 -3.71 -0.53 18.53
C TYR A 192 -5.09 -0.13 19.01
N PRO A 193 -5.19 0.83 19.95
CA PRO A 193 -6.47 1.35 20.34
C PRO A 193 -7.13 1.95 19.09
N LEU A 194 -8.32 1.46 18.78
CA LEU A 194 -9.17 2.15 17.82
C LEU A 194 -9.31 3.58 18.36
N LEU A 195 -9.01 4.55 17.52
CA LEU A 195 -9.19 5.96 17.90
C LEU A 195 -10.67 6.14 18.30
N GLU A 196 -10.92 6.12 19.59
CA GLU A 196 -12.23 6.51 20.11
C GLU A 196 -12.47 7.96 19.73
N LYS A 197 -13.73 8.33 19.49
CA LYS A 197 -14.22 9.61 18.96
C LYS A 197 -13.74 10.91 19.67
N THR A 198 -12.72 10.86 20.52
CA THR A 198 -12.45 11.89 21.52
C THR A 198 -11.22 12.73 21.30
N ASP A 199 -10.36 12.49 20.32
CA ASP A 199 -9.18 13.34 20.13
C ASP A 199 -8.95 13.75 18.68
N GLU A 200 -9.82 14.64 18.19
CA GLU A 200 -9.68 15.32 16.89
C GLU A 200 -8.37 16.13 16.77
N ARG A 201 -7.65 16.34 17.87
CA ARG A 201 -6.39 17.10 17.89
C ARG A 201 -5.17 16.29 17.45
N SER A 202 -5.28 14.96 17.42
CA SER A 202 -4.19 14.08 16.99
C SER A 202 -4.18 13.84 15.48
N LEU A 203 -5.23 14.22 14.77
CA LEU A 203 -5.45 13.88 13.36
C LEU A 203 -4.55 14.61 12.36
N CYS A 204 -3.79 15.63 12.78
CA CYS A 204 -3.00 16.47 11.88
C CYS A 204 -1.60 16.79 12.43
N GLN A 205 -0.79 15.79 12.76
CA GLN A 205 0.64 16.03 12.98
C GLN A 205 1.47 15.39 11.87
N PRO A 206 2.04 16.19 10.94
CA PRO A 206 2.99 15.65 9.98
C PRO A 206 4.26 15.21 10.70
N ALA A 207 4.66 13.94 10.49
CA ALA A 207 5.89 13.42 11.00
C ALA A 207 7.09 13.99 10.22
N GLY A 208 8.04 14.62 10.90
CA GLY A 208 9.37 14.89 10.41
C GLY A 208 9.73 16.35 10.12
N THR A 209 10.90 16.72 10.61
CA THR A 209 11.50 18.07 10.54
C THR A 209 12.35 18.25 9.28
N SER A 210 11.73 18.66 8.20
CA SER A 210 12.43 19.35 7.10
C SER A 210 11.84 20.75 6.94
N ALA A 211 12.58 21.69 6.34
CA ALA A 211 12.09 23.06 6.09
C ALA A 211 10.78 23.09 5.27
N ILE A 212 10.55 22.06 4.43
CA ILE A 212 9.29 21.87 3.70
C ILE A 212 8.21 21.37 4.68
N ALA A 213 8.53 20.41 5.55
CA ALA A 213 7.61 19.92 6.57
C ALA A 213 7.22 21.01 7.58
N GLU A 214 8.13 21.92 7.96
CA GLU A 214 7.81 23.07 8.81
C GLU A 214 6.92 24.09 8.10
N LYS A 215 7.09 24.29 6.81
CA LYS A 215 6.22 25.17 6.03
C LYS A 215 4.82 24.58 5.89
N VAL A 216 4.73 23.30 5.53
CA VAL A 216 3.46 22.54 5.45
C VAL A 216 2.82 22.49 6.83
N LYS A 217 3.59 22.24 7.90
CA LYS A 217 3.09 22.25 9.28
C LYS A 217 2.47 23.60 9.65
N ARG A 218 3.11 24.74 9.34
CA ARG A 218 2.54 26.08 9.63
C ARG A 218 1.25 26.32 8.86
N GLU A 219 1.17 25.87 7.59
CA GLU A 219 -0.06 25.99 6.79
C GLU A 219 -1.17 25.07 7.32
N VAL A 220 -0.83 23.85 7.77
CA VAL A 220 -1.77 22.90 8.40
C VAL A 220 -2.19 23.38 9.77
N ASP A 221 -1.27 23.90 10.60
CA ASP A 221 -1.60 24.47 11.91
C ASP A 221 -2.55 25.68 11.76
N ALA A 222 -2.32 26.54 10.75
CA ALA A 222 -3.22 27.65 10.44
C ALA A 222 -4.61 27.16 9.97
N LEU A 223 -4.69 26.09 9.18
CA LEU A 223 -5.94 25.46 8.78
C LEU A 223 -6.64 24.77 9.96
N THR A 224 -5.85 24.19 10.87
CA THR A 224 -6.36 23.53 12.09
C THR A 224 -6.89 24.55 13.09
N GLU A 225 -6.21 25.70 13.26
CA GLU A 225 -6.75 26.82 14.07
C GLU A 225 -8.05 27.35 13.48
N MET A 226 -8.17 27.44 12.15
CA MET A 226 -9.43 27.78 11.49
C MET A 226 -10.51 26.71 11.70
N SER A 227 -10.15 25.42 11.74
CA SER A 227 -11.11 24.32 11.96
C SER A 227 -11.61 24.22 13.40
N GLN A 228 -10.85 24.70 14.39
CA GLN A 228 -11.28 24.75 15.80
C GLN A 228 -12.50 25.67 16.04
N VAL A 229 -12.80 26.56 15.09
CA VAL A 229 -13.97 27.47 15.19
C VAL A 229 -15.27 26.76 14.78
N TYR A 230 -15.19 25.61 14.11
CA TYR A 230 -16.36 24.90 13.57
C TYR A 230 -16.56 23.52 14.17
N THR A 231 -16.89 23.44 15.47
CA THR A 231 -17.59 22.25 15.95
C THR A 231 -19.00 22.26 15.33
N TRP A 232 -19.11 21.61 14.18
CA TRP A 232 -20.39 21.51 13.49
C TRP A 232 -21.37 20.66 14.30
N LYS A 233 -22.24 21.30 15.04
CA LYS A 233 -23.42 20.69 15.64
C LYS A 233 -24.65 21.11 14.83
N SER A 234 -24.78 20.63 13.61
CA SER A 234 -26.01 20.83 12.88
C SER A 234 -27.08 19.86 13.41
N PRO A 235 -28.26 20.34 13.80
CA PRO A 235 -29.39 19.48 14.13
C PRO A 235 -29.99 18.81 12.87
N ARG A 236 -29.53 19.17 11.69
CA ARG A 236 -29.98 18.58 10.42
C ARG A 236 -28.93 17.61 9.89
N LYS A 237 -29.35 16.45 9.45
CA LYS A 237 -28.52 15.47 8.76
C LYS A 237 -27.90 16.12 7.52
N LEU A 238 -26.58 16.23 7.48
CA LEU A 238 -25.89 16.79 6.32
C LEU A 238 -25.95 15.79 5.17
N ARG A 239 -26.45 16.22 4.01
CA ARG A 239 -26.41 15.45 2.78
C ARG A 239 -25.29 15.96 1.89
N ILE A 240 -24.39 15.08 1.48
CA ILE A 240 -23.23 15.39 0.63
C ILE A 240 -23.42 14.63 -0.68
N GLY A 241 -23.49 15.37 -1.81
CA GLY A 241 -23.47 14.77 -3.14
C GLY A 241 -22.09 14.21 -3.44
N LEU A 242 -22.04 12.95 -3.84
CA LEU A 242 -20.83 12.25 -4.24
C LEU A 242 -20.93 11.94 -5.74
N ALA A 243 -20.15 12.65 -6.57
CA ALA A 243 -20.02 12.30 -7.98
C ALA A 243 -19.34 10.95 -8.10
N LYS A 244 -20.01 9.94 -8.64
CA LYS A 244 -19.48 8.56 -8.72
C LYS A 244 -19.94 7.87 -9.99
N ASP A 245 -19.04 7.77 -10.94
CA ASP A 245 -19.17 7.03 -12.21
C ASP A 245 -17.77 6.71 -12.76
N GLU A 246 -17.67 6.30 -14.03
CA GLU A 246 -16.40 5.98 -14.69
C GLU A 246 -15.46 7.18 -14.83
N ALA A 247 -15.96 8.41 -14.84
CA ALA A 247 -15.15 9.63 -14.87
C ALA A 247 -14.80 10.14 -13.46
N PHE A 248 -15.60 9.78 -12.46
CA PHE A 248 -15.45 10.18 -11.06
C PHE A 248 -15.38 8.94 -10.17
N CYS A 249 -14.20 8.27 -10.16
CA CYS A 249 -14.01 6.98 -9.49
C CYS A 249 -12.89 6.97 -8.45
N PHE A 250 -12.15 8.07 -8.26
CA PHE A 250 -10.99 8.12 -7.38
C PHE A 250 -11.34 8.63 -5.98
N PHE A 251 -11.53 7.70 -5.04
CA PHE A 251 -11.84 8.02 -3.65
C PHE A 251 -10.95 7.24 -2.70
N TYR A 252 -10.59 7.85 -1.57
CA TYR A 252 -10.14 7.13 -0.40
C TYR A 252 -11.37 6.70 0.41
N GLU A 253 -11.65 5.41 0.46
CA GLU A 253 -12.84 4.89 1.16
C GLU A 253 -12.85 5.26 2.65
N ASP A 254 -11.69 5.33 3.30
CA ASP A 254 -11.60 5.77 4.68
C ASP A 254 -12.09 7.21 4.90
N ASN A 255 -11.92 8.10 3.90
CA ASN A 255 -12.48 9.45 3.95
C ASN A 255 -14.02 9.42 3.86
N LEU A 256 -14.56 8.56 3.00
CA LEU A 256 -16.01 8.38 2.90
C LEU A 256 -16.59 7.77 4.19
N ASP A 257 -15.90 6.80 4.76
CA ASP A 257 -16.28 6.18 6.03
C ASP A 257 -16.22 7.19 7.18
N LEU A 258 -15.21 8.07 7.20
CA LEU A 258 -15.11 9.15 8.17
C LEU A 258 -16.31 10.11 8.06
N LEU A 259 -16.65 10.57 6.86
CA LEU A 259 -17.82 11.44 6.64
C LEU A 259 -19.12 10.78 7.12
N ARG A 260 -19.32 9.49 6.82
CA ARG A 260 -20.46 8.72 7.32
C ARG A 260 -20.47 8.64 8.86
N SER A 261 -19.33 8.39 9.47
CA SER A 261 -19.21 8.31 10.94
C SER A 261 -19.49 9.66 11.64
N MET A 262 -19.21 10.77 10.96
CA MET A 262 -19.55 12.11 11.41
C MET A 262 -21.06 12.45 11.23
N GLY A 263 -21.85 11.51 10.68
CA GLY A 263 -23.30 11.66 10.50
C GLY A 263 -23.72 12.20 9.15
N ALA A 264 -22.80 12.31 8.20
CA ALA A 264 -23.17 12.71 6.83
C ALA A 264 -23.87 11.58 6.09
N GLU A 265 -24.85 11.93 5.25
CA GLU A 265 -25.46 11.07 4.26
C GLU A 265 -24.80 11.33 2.91
N LEU A 266 -24.08 10.32 2.38
CA LEU A 266 -23.48 10.41 1.06
C LEU A 266 -24.51 9.98 0.01
N VAL A 267 -24.81 10.87 -0.93
CA VAL A 267 -25.77 10.62 -2.02
C VAL A 267 -24.99 10.57 -3.32
N ALA A 268 -24.79 9.36 -3.85
CA ALA A 268 -24.13 9.20 -5.13
C ALA A 268 -24.98 9.73 -6.27
N PHE A 269 -24.34 10.37 -7.23
CA PHE A 269 -24.92 10.78 -8.50
C PHE A 269 -23.88 10.65 -9.61
N SER A 270 -24.32 10.46 -10.84
CA SER A 270 -23.45 10.34 -12.01
C SER A 270 -23.50 11.63 -12.85
N PRO A 271 -22.42 12.42 -12.88
CA PRO A 271 -22.35 13.55 -13.82
C PRO A 271 -22.45 13.15 -15.30
N VAL A 272 -22.08 11.90 -15.62
CA VAL A 272 -22.10 11.38 -17.00
C VAL A 272 -23.47 10.83 -17.40
N HIS A 273 -24.18 10.16 -16.48
CA HIS A 273 -25.39 9.40 -16.81
C HIS A 273 -26.69 9.98 -16.25
N ASP A 274 -26.65 10.74 -15.16
CA ASP A 274 -27.87 11.32 -14.59
C ASP A 274 -28.35 12.50 -15.45
N GLY A 275 -29.60 12.44 -15.86
CA GLY A 275 -30.26 13.55 -16.54
C GLY A 275 -30.51 14.72 -15.57
N HIS A 276 -30.54 15.95 -16.10
CA HIS A 276 -30.86 17.18 -15.36
C HIS A 276 -32.32 17.22 -14.94
#